data_51c0057e68141566a7e37ed8d9c7c7ad
#
_entry.id   51c0057e68141566a7e37ed8d9c7c7ad
#
_cell.length_a   1.000
_cell.length_b   1.000
_cell.length_c   1.000
_cell.angle_alpha   90.00
_cell.angle_beta   90.00
_cell.angle_gamma   90.00
#
_symmetry.space_group_name_H-M   'P 1'
#
loop_
_entity.id
_entity.type
_entity.pdbx_description
1 polymer ?
#
loop_
_entity_poly.entity_id
_entity_poly.type
_entity_poly.pdbx_seq_one_letter_code
_entity_poly.pdbx_strand_id
1 'polypeptide(L)'
;MPRPPLVRIAAAAATAISLVAAAATPALASGRDTTPPTAPVLIYYQGYYCGVLIVGMDRSTDNVTPQSQLKYEVFIDGLPFGPAVDQGSESGVWAWFQGPSVPGPVLSPGPHTVTAKAQDAAGNWSAPSKAQPVTGYRC
;
A
#
# COMPACT_ATOMS: atom_id res chain seq x y z
N MET A 1 66.20 4.58 -65.60
CA MET A 1 64.74 4.73 -65.35
C MET A 1 64.53 5.22 -63.92
N PRO A 2 64.14 6.46 -63.73
CA PRO A 2 63.96 7.02 -62.40
C PRO A 2 62.58 6.60 -61.86
N ARG A 3 62.51 6.25 -60.56
CA ARG A 3 61.28 5.90 -59.82
C ARG A 3 60.57 7.19 -59.41
N PRO A 4 59.23 7.20 -59.47
CA PRO A 4 58.43 8.35 -58.98
C PRO A 4 58.38 8.39 -57.44
N PRO A 5 58.23 9.59 -56.87
CA PRO A 5 58.13 9.73 -55.42
C PRO A 5 56.75 9.34 -54.88
N LEU A 6 56.75 8.64 -53.75
CA LEU A 6 55.53 8.28 -52.99
C LEU A 6 55.04 9.52 -52.29
N VAL A 7 53.80 9.96 -52.67
CA VAL A 7 53.03 10.98 -51.97
C VAL A 7 52.38 10.32 -50.78
N ARG A 8 52.72 10.69 -49.54
CA ARG A 8 52.05 10.29 -48.33
C ARG A 8 50.86 11.24 -48.12
N ILE A 9 49.65 10.71 -48.28
CA ILE A 9 48.40 11.43 -47.89
C ILE A 9 48.19 11.19 -46.42
N ALA A 10 48.31 12.23 -45.59
CA ALA A 10 47.96 12.20 -44.20
C ALA A 10 46.44 12.38 -44.09
N ALA A 11 45.73 11.34 -43.67
CA ALA A 11 44.33 11.42 -43.34
C ALA A 11 44.18 12.00 -41.93
N ALA A 12 43.69 13.22 -41.83
CA ALA A 12 43.30 13.82 -40.55
C ALA A 12 41.91 13.25 -40.13
N ALA A 13 41.91 12.42 -39.09
CA ALA A 13 40.68 11.96 -38.47
C ALA A 13 40.14 13.07 -37.56
N ALA A 14 39.06 13.70 -37.96
CA ALA A 14 38.33 14.63 -37.12
C ALA A 14 37.40 13.82 -36.18
N THR A 15 37.78 13.70 -34.91
CA THR A 15 36.91 13.15 -33.86
C THR A 15 35.87 14.20 -33.47
N ALA A 16 34.61 14.00 -33.90
CA ALA A 16 33.47 14.78 -33.43
C ALA A 16 33.10 14.29 -32.05
N ILE A 17 33.35 15.10 -31.01
CA ILE A 17 32.89 14.87 -29.64
C ILE A 17 31.44 15.36 -29.60
N SER A 18 30.49 14.41 -29.64
CA SER A 18 29.07 14.71 -29.38
C SER A 18 28.88 14.93 -27.88
N LEU A 19 28.73 16.18 -27.46
CA LEU A 19 28.23 16.50 -26.12
C LEU A 19 26.75 16.12 -26.07
N VAL A 20 26.41 15.00 -25.46
CA VAL A 20 25.04 14.69 -25.02
C VAL A 20 24.80 15.55 -23.80
N ALA A 21 24.11 16.67 -23.97
CA ALA A 21 23.54 17.42 -22.86
C ALA A 21 22.43 16.58 -22.23
N ALA A 22 22.74 15.90 -21.13
CA ALA A 22 21.73 15.30 -20.28
C ALA A 22 20.87 16.44 -19.72
N ALA A 23 19.68 16.62 -20.26
CA ALA A 23 18.66 17.48 -19.68
C ALA A 23 18.31 16.85 -18.32
N ALA A 24 18.85 17.41 -17.24
CA ALA A 24 18.40 17.13 -15.89
C ALA A 24 16.94 17.61 -15.82
N THR A 25 16.00 16.69 -15.92
CA THR A 25 14.62 16.97 -15.55
C THR A 25 14.67 17.44 -14.09
N PRO A 26 14.12 18.63 -13.76
CA PRO A 26 13.99 19.00 -12.36
C PRO A 26 13.16 17.90 -11.70
N ALA A 27 13.77 17.17 -10.77
CA ALA A 27 13.02 16.39 -9.83
C ALA A 27 12.15 17.40 -9.08
N LEU A 28 10.86 17.46 -9.44
CA LEU A 28 9.88 18.13 -8.60
C LEU A 28 10.10 17.51 -7.22
N ALA A 29 10.54 18.34 -6.28
CA ALA A 29 10.57 17.95 -4.89
C ALA A 29 9.11 17.63 -4.55
N SER A 30 8.75 16.37 -4.69
CA SER A 30 7.48 15.84 -4.22
C SER A 30 7.52 16.05 -2.73
N GLY A 31 6.85 17.12 -2.26
CA GLY A 31 6.70 17.36 -0.85
C GLY A 31 6.17 16.06 -0.25
N ARG A 32 6.77 15.63 0.86
CA ARG A 32 6.33 14.42 1.55
C ARG A 32 4.82 14.53 1.77
N ASP A 33 4.08 13.53 1.32
CA ASP A 33 2.65 13.48 1.58
C ASP A 33 2.40 13.45 3.09
N THR A 34 1.57 14.36 3.54
CA THR A 34 1.19 14.49 4.96
C THR A 34 -0.32 14.40 5.15
N THR A 35 -1.06 14.19 4.08
CA THR A 35 -2.51 14.08 4.10
C THR A 35 -2.89 12.63 4.33
N PRO A 36 -3.58 12.29 5.43
CA PRO A 36 -4.01 10.92 5.66
C PRO A 36 -5.15 10.52 4.70
N PRO A 37 -5.29 9.22 4.41
CA PRO A 37 -6.42 8.72 3.65
C PRO A 37 -7.75 8.92 4.39
N THR A 38 -8.86 8.78 3.67
CA THR A 38 -10.19 8.77 4.27
C THR A 38 -10.35 7.58 5.22
N ALA A 39 -11.16 7.75 6.27
CA ALA A 39 -11.50 6.63 7.14
C ALA A 39 -12.27 5.55 6.36
N PRO A 40 -11.97 4.25 6.54
CA PRO A 40 -12.76 3.18 5.93
C PRO A 40 -14.17 3.11 6.54
N VAL A 41 -15.12 2.57 5.77
CA VAL A 41 -16.48 2.32 6.24
C VAL A 41 -16.69 0.82 6.41
N LEU A 42 -17.01 0.38 7.62
CA LEU A 42 -17.32 -1.02 7.88
C LEU A 42 -18.68 -1.38 7.27
N ILE A 43 -18.69 -2.35 6.35
CA ILE A 43 -19.91 -2.84 5.67
C ILE A 43 -20.34 -4.21 6.17
N TYR A 44 -19.41 -4.97 6.76
CA TYR A 44 -19.66 -6.27 7.34
C TYR A 44 -18.74 -6.49 8.54
N TYR A 45 -19.30 -7.01 9.64
CA TYR A 45 -18.54 -7.35 10.85
C TYR A 45 -19.30 -8.39 11.64
N GLN A 46 -18.71 -9.58 11.77
CA GLN A 46 -19.36 -10.70 12.42
C GLN A 46 -18.37 -11.56 13.19
N GLY A 47 -18.64 -11.75 14.45
CA GLY A 47 -17.99 -12.79 15.26
C GLY A 47 -18.68 -14.13 15.07
N TYR A 48 -17.89 -15.20 15.07
CA TYR A 48 -18.37 -16.57 14.98
C TYR A 48 -17.81 -17.41 16.12
N TYR A 49 -18.27 -18.67 16.21
CA TYR A 49 -17.74 -19.62 17.20
C TYR A 49 -16.22 -19.74 17.10
N CYS A 50 -15.59 -20.11 18.22
CA CYS A 50 -14.15 -20.29 18.35
C CYS A 50 -13.33 -19.02 18.09
N GLY A 51 -13.92 -17.83 18.28
CA GLY A 51 -13.21 -16.57 18.17
C GLY A 51 -12.90 -16.17 16.75
N VAL A 52 -13.57 -16.74 15.75
CA VAL A 52 -13.47 -16.29 14.36
C VAL A 52 -14.10 -14.92 14.23
N LEU A 53 -13.44 -14.01 13.54
CA LEU A 53 -13.96 -12.69 13.19
C LEU A 53 -13.83 -12.45 11.69
N ILE A 54 -14.88 -11.99 11.06
CA ILE A 54 -14.85 -11.53 9.66
C ILE A 54 -15.24 -10.05 9.64
N VAL A 55 -14.42 -9.26 8.96
CA VAL A 55 -14.64 -7.83 8.77
C VAL A 55 -14.52 -7.49 7.30
N GLY A 56 -15.52 -6.81 6.76
CA GLY A 56 -15.51 -6.24 5.41
C GLY A 56 -15.68 -4.73 5.49
N MET A 57 -15.01 -4.00 4.61
CA MET A 57 -15.07 -2.54 4.57
C MET A 57 -14.94 -2.00 3.15
N ASP A 58 -15.51 -0.83 2.92
CA ASP A 58 -15.29 -0.06 1.70
C ASP A 58 -13.85 0.45 1.66
N ARG A 59 -13.33 0.59 0.45
CA ARG A 59 -12.00 1.14 0.25
C ARG A 59 -11.94 2.62 0.62
N SER A 60 -10.86 2.99 1.29
CA SER A 60 -10.50 4.39 1.51
C SER A 60 -9.96 5.03 0.23
N THR A 61 -9.91 6.35 0.19
CA THR A 61 -9.27 7.13 -0.87
C THR A 61 -8.19 8.02 -0.27
N ASP A 62 -7.20 8.32 -1.09
CA ASP A 62 -6.11 9.23 -0.75
C ASP A 62 -5.80 10.15 -1.93
N ASN A 63 -5.13 11.29 -1.67
CA ASN A 63 -4.80 12.28 -2.68
C ASN A 63 -3.57 11.94 -3.52
N VAL A 64 -2.67 11.08 -3.01
CA VAL A 64 -1.39 10.70 -3.63
C VAL A 64 -1.29 9.19 -3.80
N THR A 65 -1.63 8.42 -2.77
CA THR A 65 -1.50 6.97 -2.76
C THR A 65 -2.65 6.32 -3.53
N PRO A 66 -2.38 5.55 -4.60
CA PRO A 66 -3.41 4.79 -5.29
C PRO A 66 -4.16 3.87 -4.32
N GLN A 67 -5.46 3.73 -4.52
CA GLN A 67 -6.34 2.95 -3.65
C GLN A 67 -5.85 1.50 -3.43
N SER A 68 -5.27 0.88 -4.46
CA SER A 68 -4.70 -0.48 -4.40
C SER A 68 -3.42 -0.60 -3.56
N GLN A 69 -2.83 0.50 -3.15
CA GLN A 69 -1.61 0.54 -2.32
C GLN A 69 -1.90 0.95 -0.88
N LEU A 70 -3.14 1.29 -0.56
CA LEU A 70 -3.55 1.56 0.81
C LEU A 70 -3.49 0.25 1.63
N LYS A 71 -2.99 0.37 2.85
CA LYS A 71 -2.96 -0.73 3.82
C LYS A 71 -4.09 -0.54 4.82
N TYR A 72 -4.64 -1.64 5.32
CA TYR A 72 -5.74 -1.58 6.27
C TYR A 72 -5.43 -2.41 7.49
N GLU A 73 -5.87 -1.94 8.65
CA GLU A 73 -5.74 -2.64 9.92
C GLU A 73 -7.04 -2.59 10.71
N VAL A 74 -7.41 -3.72 11.30
CA VAL A 74 -8.57 -3.89 12.16
C VAL A 74 -8.15 -3.75 13.61
N PHE A 75 -8.97 -3.08 14.39
CA PHE A 75 -8.78 -2.86 15.82
C PHE A 75 -9.97 -3.42 16.57
N ILE A 76 -9.70 -4.10 17.68
CA ILE A 76 -10.70 -4.57 18.63
C ILE A 76 -10.46 -3.84 19.95
N ASP A 77 -11.49 -3.21 20.48
CA ASP A 77 -11.46 -2.41 21.71
C ASP A 77 -10.31 -1.38 21.71
N GLY A 78 -10.02 -0.82 20.54
CA GLY A 78 -8.97 0.17 20.32
C GLY A 78 -7.55 -0.39 20.20
N LEU A 79 -7.35 -1.70 20.30
CA LEU A 79 -6.05 -2.36 20.15
C LEU A 79 -5.90 -2.98 18.74
N PRO A 80 -4.70 -2.92 18.12
CA PRO A 80 -4.44 -3.58 16.85
C PRO A 80 -4.79 -5.07 16.93
N PHE A 81 -5.60 -5.53 15.97
CA PHE A 81 -6.01 -6.93 15.93
C PHE A 81 -5.40 -7.65 14.71
N GLY A 82 -5.25 -6.98 13.59
CA GLY A 82 -4.55 -7.52 12.44
C GLY A 82 -4.92 -6.84 11.12
N PRO A 83 -4.16 -7.15 10.05
CA PRO A 83 -4.33 -6.52 8.76
C PRO A 83 -5.59 -7.02 8.04
N ALA A 84 -6.19 -6.14 7.23
CA ALA A 84 -7.17 -6.49 6.24
C ALA A 84 -6.56 -6.36 4.83
N VAL A 85 -7.00 -7.22 3.91
CA VAL A 85 -6.45 -7.31 2.56
C VAL A 85 -7.46 -6.82 1.54
N ASP A 86 -7.04 -5.94 0.65
CA ASP A 86 -7.82 -5.57 -0.53
C ASP A 86 -7.86 -6.76 -1.50
N GLN A 87 -9.03 -7.28 -1.78
CA GLN A 87 -9.24 -8.43 -2.67
C GLN A 87 -9.20 -8.04 -4.16
N GLY A 88 -8.95 -6.78 -4.49
CA GLY A 88 -8.71 -6.31 -5.86
C GLY A 88 -9.94 -6.33 -6.78
N SER A 89 -11.12 -6.64 -6.29
CA SER A 89 -12.37 -6.68 -7.05
C SER A 89 -13.41 -5.72 -6.47
N GLU A 90 -14.64 -5.78 -6.94
CA GLU A 90 -15.79 -5.06 -6.37
C GLU A 90 -16.08 -5.43 -4.91
N SER A 91 -15.44 -6.51 -4.42
CA SER A 91 -15.67 -7.07 -3.08
C SER A 91 -15.12 -6.22 -1.92
N GLY A 92 -14.37 -5.12 -2.19
CA GLY A 92 -13.81 -4.28 -1.14
C GLY A 92 -12.60 -4.87 -0.41
N VAL A 93 -12.39 -4.43 0.83
CA VAL A 93 -11.30 -4.88 1.71
C VAL A 93 -11.84 -5.85 2.74
N TRP A 94 -11.18 -6.98 2.93
CA TRP A 94 -11.64 -8.04 3.83
C TRP A 94 -10.54 -8.51 4.78
N ALA A 95 -10.94 -8.84 5.99
CA ALA A 95 -10.12 -9.52 6.98
C ALA A 95 -10.86 -10.73 7.52
N TRP A 96 -10.16 -11.88 7.54
CA TRP A 96 -10.62 -13.10 8.18
C TRP A 96 -9.63 -13.49 9.28
N PHE A 97 -10.07 -13.34 10.51
CA PHE A 97 -9.31 -13.79 11.67
C PHE A 97 -9.89 -15.15 12.08
N GLN A 98 -9.10 -16.20 11.90
CA GLN A 98 -9.54 -17.56 12.15
C GLN A 98 -9.30 -17.93 13.61
N GLY A 99 -10.15 -18.83 14.13
CA GLY A 99 -10.07 -19.30 15.51
C GLY A 99 -8.81 -20.10 15.84
N PRO A 100 -8.76 -20.75 17.01
CA PRO A 100 -7.54 -21.25 17.63
C PRO A 100 -6.75 -22.31 16.86
N SER A 101 -7.32 -22.86 15.79
CA SER A 101 -6.65 -23.88 14.95
C SER A 101 -5.72 -23.30 13.88
N VAL A 102 -5.68 -21.96 13.70
CA VAL A 102 -4.85 -21.28 12.70
C VAL A 102 -4.09 -20.16 13.40
N PRO A 103 -2.78 -20.00 13.15
CA PRO A 103 -2.01 -18.90 13.76
C PRO A 103 -2.62 -17.55 13.42
N GLY A 104 -2.93 -16.78 14.44
CA GLY A 104 -3.51 -15.45 14.28
C GLY A 104 -4.26 -14.99 15.52
N PRO A 105 -4.71 -13.74 15.57
CA PRO A 105 -5.49 -13.25 16.69
C PRO A 105 -6.87 -13.90 16.72
N VAL A 106 -7.34 -14.19 17.92
CA VAL A 106 -8.64 -14.81 18.18
C VAL A 106 -9.50 -13.84 18.97
N LEU A 107 -10.73 -13.61 18.52
CA LEU A 107 -11.67 -12.78 19.24
C LEU A 107 -12.09 -13.49 20.53
N SER A 108 -11.81 -12.88 21.67
CA SER A 108 -12.21 -13.44 22.97
C SER A 108 -13.74 -13.50 23.11
N PRO A 109 -14.28 -14.43 23.91
CA PRO A 109 -15.72 -14.47 24.15
C PRO A 109 -16.24 -13.21 24.85
N GLY A 110 -17.37 -12.69 24.38
CA GLY A 110 -18.04 -11.52 24.94
C GLY A 110 -18.23 -10.38 23.96
N PRO A 111 -18.78 -9.25 24.44
CA PRO A 111 -18.99 -8.07 23.62
C PRO A 111 -17.67 -7.31 23.39
N HIS A 112 -17.47 -6.86 22.19
CA HIS A 112 -16.32 -6.07 21.74
C HIS A 112 -16.75 -4.94 20.82
N THR A 113 -15.83 -4.05 20.53
CA THR A 113 -15.99 -2.98 19.55
C THR A 113 -14.96 -3.13 18.46
N VAL A 114 -15.39 -3.17 17.20
CA VAL A 114 -14.51 -3.21 16.04
C VAL A 114 -14.42 -1.84 15.36
N THR A 115 -13.21 -1.45 15.01
CA THR A 115 -12.90 -0.31 14.13
C THR A 115 -11.84 -0.72 13.12
N ALA A 116 -11.65 0.10 12.08
CA ALA A 116 -10.56 -0.09 11.12
C ALA A 116 -9.93 1.26 10.78
N LYS A 117 -8.67 1.24 10.33
CA LYS A 117 -7.95 2.39 9.79
C LYS A 117 -7.29 2.02 8.47
N ALA A 118 -7.07 3.04 7.62
CA ALA A 118 -6.27 2.93 6.42
C ALA A 118 -4.94 3.67 6.61
N GLN A 119 -3.89 3.19 5.96
CA GLN A 119 -2.57 3.82 5.93
C GLN A 119 -2.14 4.02 4.47
N ASP A 120 -1.61 5.19 4.16
CA ASP A 120 -1.03 5.52 2.87
C ASP A 120 0.42 5.02 2.71
N ALA A 121 1.01 5.21 1.53
CA ALA A 121 2.39 4.85 1.25
C ALA A 121 3.42 5.75 1.98
N ALA A 122 3.03 6.95 2.41
CA ALA A 122 3.87 7.86 3.19
C ALA A 122 3.88 7.54 4.68
N GLY A 123 2.97 6.65 5.13
CA GLY A 123 2.83 6.21 6.53
C GLY A 123 1.78 6.98 7.32
N ASN A 124 0.98 7.87 6.70
CA ASN A 124 -0.08 8.58 7.41
C ASN A 124 -1.27 7.65 7.64
N TRP A 125 -1.82 7.67 8.85
CA TRP A 125 -3.00 6.90 9.22
C TRP A 125 -4.26 7.74 9.15
N SER A 126 -5.33 7.16 8.63
CA SER A 126 -6.68 7.74 8.66
C SER A 126 -7.21 7.88 10.10
N ALA A 127 -8.26 8.67 10.25
CA ALA A 127 -9.14 8.52 11.41
C ALA A 127 -9.70 7.08 11.46
N PRO A 128 -10.08 6.56 12.63
CA PRO A 128 -10.75 5.27 12.72
C PRO A 128 -12.12 5.33 12.04
N SER A 129 -12.58 4.19 11.54
CA SER A 129 -13.97 4.00 11.13
C SER A 129 -14.92 4.27 12.29
N LYS A 130 -16.21 4.42 11.98
CA LYS A 130 -17.23 4.36 13.02
C LYS A 130 -17.12 3.02 13.77
N ALA A 131 -17.12 3.07 15.10
CA ALA A 131 -17.09 1.89 15.94
C ALA A 131 -18.38 1.06 15.78
N GLN A 132 -18.24 -0.26 15.67
CA GLN A 132 -19.34 -1.18 15.54
C GLN A 132 -19.26 -2.27 16.61
N PRO A 133 -20.37 -2.69 17.20
CA PRO A 133 -20.38 -3.78 18.17
C PRO A 133 -20.18 -5.13 17.48
N VAL A 134 -19.40 -5.99 18.08
CA VAL A 134 -19.20 -7.37 17.65
C VAL A 134 -19.14 -8.28 18.87
N THR A 135 -19.58 -9.53 18.73
CA THR A 135 -19.54 -10.51 19.83
C THR A 135 -18.65 -11.68 19.45
N GLY A 136 -17.69 -11.98 20.32
CA GLY A 136 -16.93 -13.22 20.25
C GLY A 136 -17.66 -14.37 20.94
N TYR A 137 -17.56 -15.58 20.40
CA TYR A 137 -18.20 -16.76 20.93
C TYR A 137 -17.18 -17.83 21.30
N ARG A 138 -17.52 -18.62 22.33
CA ARG A 138 -16.70 -19.79 22.73
C ARG A 138 -16.82 -20.90 21.69
N CYS A 139 -15.84 -21.79 21.69
CA CYS A 139 -15.94 -23.10 21.02
C CYS A 139 -16.95 -24.01 21.67
#